data_842a766668866a9bb1afd7dd1ee9fe9f
#
_entry.id   842a766668866a9bb1afd7dd1ee9fe9f
#
_cell.length_a   1.000
_cell.length_b   1.000
_cell.length_c   1.000
_cell.angle_alpha   90.00
_cell.angle_beta   90.00
_cell.angle_gamma   90.00
#
_symmetry.space_group_name_H-M   'P 1'
#
loop_
_entity.id
_entity.type
_entity.pdbx_description
1 polymer ?
#
loop_
_entity_poly.entity_id
_entity_poly.type
_entity_poly.pdbx_seq_one_letter_code
_entity_poly.pdbx_strand_id
1 'polypeptide(L)'
;NGTLQMAFCWYIAQQLNTDNNDAGLTNSGDEIFPMAFPTASGDPKLCGGIWGFGIFNNGDDAKIEAAKTFIDFIAADPDQVGASVLASTYFPVRASVGDIYAGNEIMSEYSKFMNYLGDYYQITPGWATARTEWWNMLQRVGTGEDVTTAVKTFCDNANAAAAAEA
;
A
#
# COMPACT_ATOMS: atom_id res chain seq x y z
N ASN A 1 18.37 -9.36 9.55
CA ASN A 1 19.41 -9.33 10.59
C ASN A 1 19.07 -10.18 11.83
N GLY A 2 17.97 -10.95 11.83
CA GLY A 2 17.60 -11.87 12.91
C GLY A 2 17.27 -11.24 14.28
N THR A 3 17.15 -9.93 14.35
CA THR A 3 16.88 -9.20 15.61
C THR A 3 15.40 -8.97 15.90
N LEU A 4 14.55 -9.01 14.88
CA LEU A 4 13.10 -8.87 15.00
C LEU A 4 12.43 -10.14 14.50
N GLN A 5 11.52 -10.69 15.30
CA GLN A 5 10.72 -11.86 14.92
C GLN A 5 9.42 -11.48 14.20
N MET A 6 8.94 -10.25 14.38
CA MET A 6 7.76 -9.70 13.71
C MET A 6 7.99 -8.23 13.41
N ALA A 7 7.56 -7.78 12.24
CA ALA A 7 7.61 -6.37 11.86
C ALA A 7 6.44 -6.04 10.92
N PHE A 8 6.04 -4.77 10.92
CA PHE A 8 5.20 -4.25 9.87
C PHE A 8 5.96 -4.24 8.55
N CYS A 9 5.34 -4.75 7.51
CA CYS A 9 5.90 -4.73 6.18
C CYS A 9 5.09 -3.78 5.30
N TRP A 10 5.74 -2.73 4.81
CA TRP A 10 5.15 -1.85 3.81
C TRP A 10 5.18 -2.48 2.42
N TYR A 11 6.29 -3.17 2.11
CA TYR A 11 6.56 -3.71 0.80
C TYR A 11 7.44 -4.95 0.95
N ILE A 12 6.88 -6.11 0.69
CA ILE A 12 7.53 -7.40 0.99
C ILE A 12 8.87 -7.57 0.28
N ALA A 13 9.01 -7.08 -0.95
CA ALA A 13 10.26 -7.22 -1.70
C ALA A 13 11.46 -6.54 -1.02
N GLN A 14 11.22 -5.53 -0.17
CA GLN A 14 12.27 -4.90 0.62
C GLN A 14 12.77 -5.76 1.78
N GLN A 15 11.98 -6.74 2.20
CA GLN A 15 12.29 -7.62 3.31
C GLN A 15 13.03 -8.89 2.86
N LEU A 16 12.97 -9.21 1.58
CA LEU A 16 13.60 -10.38 1.00
C LEU A 16 14.98 -10.02 0.42
N ASN A 17 15.95 -10.89 0.62
CA ASN A 17 17.23 -10.78 -0.05
C ASN A 17 17.05 -11.06 -1.54
N THR A 18 17.57 -10.21 -2.40
CA THR A 18 17.51 -10.39 -3.86
C THR A 18 18.13 -11.71 -4.32
N ASP A 19 19.20 -12.13 -3.67
CA ASP A 19 19.87 -13.40 -4.01
C ASP A 19 19.09 -14.64 -3.55
N ASN A 20 18.15 -14.46 -2.61
CA ASN A 20 17.32 -15.52 -2.04
C ASN A 20 15.82 -15.30 -2.30
N ASN A 21 15.44 -14.39 -3.17
CA ASN A 21 14.03 -14.08 -3.44
C ASN A 21 13.21 -15.30 -3.86
N ASP A 22 13.79 -16.14 -4.70
CA ASP A 22 13.13 -17.36 -5.17
C ASP A 22 12.90 -18.36 -4.04
N ALA A 23 13.75 -18.32 -3.01
CA ALA A 23 13.62 -19.13 -1.80
C ALA A 23 12.77 -18.47 -0.70
N GLY A 24 12.38 -17.20 -0.87
CA GLY A 24 11.58 -16.48 0.13
C GLY A 24 12.29 -16.21 1.46
N LEU A 25 13.61 -16.07 1.43
CA LEU A 25 14.42 -15.92 2.63
C LEU A 25 14.91 -14.49 2.83
N THR A 26 15.14 -14.14 4.09
CA THR A 26 15.81 -12.89 4.47
C THR A 26 17.31 -12.94 4.18
N ASN A 27 18.01 -11.82 4.38
CA ASN A 27 19.47 -11.77 4.32
C ASN A 27 20.16 -12.70 5.33
N SER A 28 19.46 -13.05 6.42
CA SER A 28 19.95 -13.98 7.45
C SER A 28 19.61 -15.45 7.13
N GLY A 29 18.88 -15.71 6.06
CA GLY A 29 18.43 -17.05 5.68
C GLY A 29 17.16 -17.49 6.41
N ASP A 30 16.49 -16.58 7.12
CA ASP A 30 15.25 -16.88 7.83
C ASP A 30 14.06 -16.85 6.87
N GLU A 31 13.12 -17.77 7.02
CA GLU A 31 11.86 -17.76 6.29
C GLU A 31 10.96 -16.59 6.76
N ILE A 32 10.25 -15.96 5.82
CA ILE A 32 9.26 -14.92 6.10
C ILE A 32 7.87 -15.49 5.85
N PHE A 33 7.01 -15.36 6.84
CA PHE A 33 5.60 -15.73 6.72
C PHE A 33 4.71 -14.49 6.80
N PRO A 34 3.80 -14.28 5.84
CA PRO A 34 2.82 -13.22 5.94
C PRO A 34 1.82 -13.51 7.06
N MET A 35 1.50 -12.50 7.84
CA MET A 35 0.50 -12.58 8.90
C MET A 35 -0.45 -11.39 8.79
N ALA A 36 -1.74 -11.65 8.73
CA ALA A 36 -2.75 -10.60 8.84
C ALA A 36 -2.72 -10.00 10.25
N PHE A 37 -3.01 -8.71 10.36
CA PHE A 37 -3.03 -8.02 11.64
C PHE A 37 -4.13 -8.62 12.55
N PRO A 38 -3.82 -9.02 13.78
CA PRO A 38 -4.82 -9.58 14.68
C PRO A 38 -5.83 -8.49 15.10
N THR A 39 -7.10 -8.84 15.04
CA THR A 39 -8.20 -7.98 15.49
C THR A 39 -9.01 -8.67 16.59
N ALA A 40 -9.67 -7.90 17.44
CA ALA A 40 -10.49 -8.43 18.51
C ALA A 40 -11.69 -9.26 18.00
N SER A 41 -12.17 -8.97 16.79
CA SER A 41 -13.26 -9.71 16.14
C SER A 41 -12.79 -10.97 15.41
N GLY A 42 -11.49 -11.16 15.21
CA GLY A 42 -10.94 -12.19 14.34
C GLY A 42 -11.12 -11.89 12.84
N ASP A 43 -11.60 -10.70 12.49
CA ASP A 43 -11.89 -10.28 11.12
C ASP A 43 -10.81 -9.27 10.69
N PRO A 44 -9.72 -9.72 10.02
CA PRO A 44 -8.59 -8.85 9.75
C PRO A 44 -8.95 -7.74 8.76
N LYS A 45 -8.38 -6.55 8.99
CA LYS A 45 -8.49 -5.41 8.07
C LYS A 45 -7.10 -4.89 7.77
N LEU A 46 -6.86 -4.58 6.51
CA LEU A 46 -5.62 -4.01 6.03
C LEU A 46 -5.87 -2.65 5.39
N CYS A 47 -4.92 -1.77 5.62
CA CYS A 47 -4.80 -0.53 4.86
C CYS A 47 -4.04 -0.85 3.58
N GLY A 48 -4.65 -0.58 2.45
CA GLY A 48 -4.03 -0.77 1.14
C GLY A 48 -4.22 0.43 0.24
N GLY A 49 -3.58 0.40 -0.90
CA GLY A 49 -3.69 1.43 -1.91
C GLY A 49 -3.62 0.83 -3.31
N ILE A 50 -4.08 1.59 -4.27
CA ILE A 50 -3.99 1.25 -5.68
C ILE A 50 -3.06 2.25 -6.35
N TRP A 51 -2.07 1.74 -7.06
CA TRP A 51 -1.23 2.52 -7.94
C TRP A 51 -1.81 2.53 -9.33
N GLY A 52 -1.81 3.69 -9.95
CA GLY A 52 -2.34 3.85 -11.30
C GLY A 52 -1.58 4.93 -12.06
N PHE A 53 -1.83 4.98 -13.35
CA PHE A 53 -1.29 5.99 -14.24
C PHE A 53 -2.34 7.09 -14.45
N GLY A 54 -1.91 8.35 -14.37
CA GLY A 54 -2.72 9.51 -14.71
C GLY A 54 -2.16 10.21 -15.95
N ILE A 55 -3.04 10.71 -16.82
CA ILE A 55 -2.66 11.51 -17.96
C ILE A 55 -3.04 12.97 -17.66
N PHE A 56 -2.04 13.82 -17.66
CA PHE A 56 -2.26 15.26 -17.51
C PHE A 56 -2.52 15.92 -18.84
N ASN A 57 -3.56 16.75 -18.90
CA ASN A 57 -3.82 17.57 -20.06
C ASN A 57 -2.84 18.76 -20.08
N ASN A 58 -1.82 18.66 -20.93
CA ASN A 58 -0.81 19.70 -21.13
C ASN A 58 -1.04 20.54 -22.42
N GLY A 59 -2.20 20.36 -23.07
CA GLY A 59 -2.56 21.06 -24.30
C GLY A 59 -1.87 20.51 -25.57
N ASP A 60 -1.19 19.36 -25.48
CA ASP A 60 -0.54 18.69 -26.61
C ASP A 60 -1.21 17.34 -26.86
N ASP A 61 -2.15 17.32 -27.80
CA ASP A 61 -2.94 16.12 -28.11
C ASP A 61 -2.06 14.94 -28.58
N ALA A 62 -0.96 15.19 -29.25
CA ALA A 62 -0.07 14.12 -29.69
C ALA A 62 0.62 13.43 -28.52
N LYS A 63 1.02 14.18 -27.49
CA LYS A 63 1.58 13.60 -26.26
C LYS A 63 0.54 12.86 -25.44
N ILE A 64 -0.69 13.38 -25.39
CA ILE A 64 -1.80 12.74 -24.70
C ILE A 64 -2.09 11.38 -25.35
N GLU A 65 -2.19 11.31 -26.68
CA GLU A 65 -2.43 10.03 -27.39
C GLU A 65 -1.26 9.05 -27.24
N ALA A 66 -0.02 9.53 -27.25
CA ALA A 66 1.14 8.68 -26.98
C ALA A 66 1.11 8.12 -25.53
N ALA A 67 0.71 8.93 -24.55
CA ALA A 67 0.56 8.48 -23.16
C ALA A 67 -0.55 7.43 -23.02
N LYS A 68 -1.68 7.60 -23.70
CA LYS A 68 -2.75 6.59 -23.73
C LYS A 68 -2.24 5.26 -24.30
N THR A 69 -1.56 5.31 -25.46
CA THR A 69 -0.98 4.12 -26.08
C THR A 69 -0.02 3.40 -25.14
N PHE A 70 0.83 4.14 -24.43
CA PHE A 70 1.76 3.58 -23.45
C PHE A 70 1.03 2.91 -22.30
N ILE A 71 0.02 3.58 -21.73
CA ILE A 71 -0.76 3.03 -20.60
C ILE A 71 -1.53 1.78 -21.05
N ASP A 72 -2.15 1.81 -22.21
CA ASP A 72 -2.84 0.64 -22.77
C ASP A 72 -1.89 -0.55 -22.92
N PHE A 73 -0.68 -0.33 -23.40
CA PHE A 73 0.32 -1.38 -23.51
C PHE A 73 0.71 -1.99 -22.16
N ILE A 74 1.06 -1.17 -21.16
CA ILE A 74 1.59 -1.70 -19.90
C ILE A 74 0.52 -2.13 -18.88
N ALA A 75 -0.70 -1.59 -18.96
CA ALA A 75 -1.74 -1.79 -17.97
C ALA A 75 -3.03 -2.44 -18.49
N ALA A 76 -3.20 -2.53 -19.79
CA ALA A 76 -4.42 -3.08 -20.39
C ALA A 76 -4.15 -4.25 -21.37
N ASP A 77 -3.01 -4.30 -22.02
CA ASP A 77 -2.65 -5.40 -22.93
C ASP A 77 -2.54 -6.72 -22.14
N PRO A 78 -3.29 -7.77 -22.50
CA PRO A 78 -3.31 -9.03 -21.77
C PRO A 78 -1.93 -9.72 -21.69
N ASP A 79 -1.09 -9.52 -22.70
CA ASP A 79 0.22 -10.17 -22.80
C ASP A 79 1.31 -9.41 -22.01
N GLN A 80 1.05 -8.14 -21.68
CA GLN A 80 2.03 -7.26 -21.02
C GLN A 80 1.70 -6.95 -19.57
N VAL A 81 0.43 -6.83 -19.22
CA VAL A 81 0.01 -6.37 -17.89
C VAL A 81 0.54 -7.27 -16.76
N GLY A 82 0.52 -8.58 -16.96
CA GLY A 82 1.05 -9.54 -15.98
C GLY A 82 2.55 -9.34 -15.73
N ALA A 83 3.34 -9.21 -16.80
CA ALA A 83 4.78 -8.97 -16.71
C ALA A 83 5.10 -7.60 -16.10
N SER A 84 4.34 -6.57 -16.44
CA SER A 84 4.52 -5.21 -15.88
C SER A 84 4.23 -5.17 -14.39
N VAL A 85 3.17 -5.85 -13.94
CA VAL A 85 2.83 -5.94 -12.51
C VAL A 85 3.88 -6.78 -11.76
N LEU A 86 4.30 -7.91 -12.32
CA LEU A 86 5.33 -8.76 -11.74
C LEU A 86 6.65 -7.99 -11.54
N ALA A 87 7.06 -7.20 -12.53
CA ALA A 87 8.26 -6.37 -12.43
C ALA A 87 8.19 -5.32 -11.32
N SER A 88 6.97 -4.87 -10.96
CA SER A 88 6.76 -3.96 -9.83
C SER A 88 6.65 -4.66 -8.49
N THR A 89 6.56 -6.00 -8.46
CA THR A 89 6.29 -6.85 -7.30
C THR A 89 4.99 -6.53 -6.55
N TYR A 90 4.03 -5.88 -7.24
CA TYR A 90 2.67 -5.63 -6.74
C TYR A 90 1.70 -6.72 -7.17
N PHE A 91 0.45 -6.59 -6.79
CA PHE A 91 -0.63 -7.49 -7.20
C PHE A 91 -1.49 -6.85 -8.28
N PRO A 92 -1.97 -7.63 -9.25
CA PRO A 92 -2.83 -7.09 -10.29
C PRO A 92 -4.20 -6.69 -9.74
N VAL A 93 -4.71 -5.54 -10.19
CA VAL A 93 -6.07 -5.09 -9.87
C VAL A 93 -7.13 -5.77 -10.75
N ARG A 94 -6.71 -6.44 -11.83
CA ARG A 94 -7.59 -7.13 -12.77
C ARG A 94 -7.58 -8.63 -12.49
N ALA A 95 -8.74 -9.19 -12.18
CA ALA A 95 -8.88 -10.62 -11.96
C ALA A 95 -8.51 -11.47 -13.21
N SER A 96 -8.68 -10.92 -14.42
CA SER A 96 -8.32 -11.61 -15.67
C SER A 96 -6.83 -11.87 -15.86
N VAL A 97 -5.97 -11.19 -15.11
CA VAL A 97 -4.51 -11.42 -15.15
C VAL A 97 -4.15 -12.74 -14.48
N GLY A 98 -4.98 -13.21 -13.55
CA GLY A 98 -4.74 -14.45 -12.82
C GLY A 98 -3.66 -14.32 -11.75
N ASP A 99 -3.14 -15.47 -11.30
CA ASP A 99 -2.08 -15.54 -10.29
C ASP A 99 -0.70 -15.43 -10.99
N ILE A 100 -0.14 -14.22 -10.94
CA ILE A 100 1.19 -13.95 -11.50
C ILE A 100 2.33 -14.47 -10.60
N TYR A 101 2.01 -14.91 -9.38
CA TYR A 101 2.97 -15.44 -8.42
C TYR A 101 2.83 -16.95 -8.24
N ALA A 102 2.20 -17.64 -9.19
CA ALA A 102 2.09 -19.09 -9.15
C ALA A 102 3.48 -19.73 -8.96
N GLY A 103 3.61 -20.58 -7.94
CA GLY A 103 4.88 -21.21 -7.56
C GLY A 103 5.74 -20.42 -6.56
N ASN A 104 5.36 -19.21 -6.21
CA ASN A 104 5.96 -18.47 -5.09
C ASN A 104 4.98 -18.48 -3.90
N GLU A 105 5.23 -19.36 -2.92
CA GLU A 105 4.33 -19.59 -1.80
C GLU A 105 4.08 -18.32 -0.97
N ILE A 106 5.12 -17.54 -0.70
CA ILE A 106 5.01 -16.31 0.11
C ILE A 106 4.14 -15.27 -0.60
N MET A 107 4.39 -15.01 -1.87
CA MET A 107 3.61 -14.03 -2.62
C MET A 107 2.18 -14.51 -2.87
N SER A 108 1.97 -15.80 -3.06
CA SER A 108 0.62 -16.38 -3.15
C SER A 108 -0.16 -16.24 -1.84
N GLU A 109 0.49 -16.41 -0.69
CA GLU A 109 -0.15 -16.12 0.61
C GLU A 109 -0.47 -14.64 0.78
N TYR A 110 0.44 -13.73 0.42
CA TYR A 110 0.16 -12.28 0.44
C TYR A 110 -0.99 -11.89 -0.47
N SER A 111 -1.16 -12.55 -1.62
CA SER A 111 -2.26 -12.24 -2.54
C SER A 111 -3.64 -12.44 -1.89
N LYS A 112 -3.77 -13.38 -0.98
CA LYS A 112 -5.00 -13.63 -0.23
C LYS A 112 -5.40 -12.46 0.67
N PHE A 113 -4.42 -11.66 1.09
CA PHE A 113 -4.64 -10.49 1.93
C PHE A 113 -5.38 -9.36 1.22
N MET A 114 -5.46 -9.39 -0.11
CA MET A 114 -6.29 -8.47 -0.88
C MET A 114 -7.77 -8.54 -0.46
N ASN A 115 -8.22 -9.67 0.06
CA ASN A 115 -9.57 -9.84 0.58
C ASN A 115 -9.80 -9.11 1.92
N TYR A 116 -8.75 -8.65 2.57
CA TYR A 116 -8.80 -7.94 3.87
C TYR A 116 -8.71 -6.44 3.74
N LEU A 117 -8.61 -5.91 2.51
CA LEU A 117 -8.56 -4.47 2.28
C LEU A 117 -9.83 -3.81 2.81
N GLY A 118 -9.65 -2.78 3.64
CA GLY A 118 -10.72 -1.92 4.10
C GLY A 118 -11.17 -0.94 3.02
N ASP A 119 -12.14 -0.11 3.37
CA ASP A 119 -12.64 0.94 2.49
C ASP A 119 -11.55 1.94 2.11
N TYR A 120 -11.74 2.57 0.96
CA TYR A 120 -10.80 3.55 0.44
C TYR A 120 -10.90 4.88 1.22
N TYR A 121 -10.10 4.99 2.25
CA TYR A 121 -10.13 6.09 3.23
C TYR A 121 -9.64 7.44 2.69
N GLN A 122 -8.84 7.44 1.62
CA GLN A 122 -8.22 8.67 1.08
C GLN A 122 -9.22 9.63 0.43
N ILE A 123 -10.44 9.17 0.16
CA ILE A 123 -11.55 10.02 -0.32
C ILE A 123 -12.33 10.71 0.81
N THR A 124 -12.00 10.41 2.05
CA THR A 124 -12.67 11.05 3.21
C THR A 124 -12.36 12.55 3.23
N PRO A 125 -13.37 13.42 3.37
CA PRO A 125 -13.14 14.85 3.50
C PRO A 125 -12.13 15.17 4.61
N GLY A 126 -11.22 16.10 4.35
CA GLY A 126 -10.17 16.49 5.30
C GLY A 126 -9.05 15.46 5.47
N TRP A 127 -8.99 14.37 4.67
CA TRP A 127 -8.01 13.30 4.84
C TRP A 127 -6.56 13.81 4.83
N ALA A 128 -6.19 14.69 3.93
CA ALA A 128 -4.82 15.21 3.83
C ALA A 128 -4.38 15.91 5.12
N THR A 129 -5.25 16.70 5.70
CA THR A 129 -5.03 17.36 7.00
C THR A 129 -5.02 16.36 8.14
N ALA A 130 -5.98 15.46 8.20
CA ALA A 130 -6.05 14.42 9.25
C ALA A 130 -4.77 13.56 9.28
N ARG A 131 -4.27 13.18 8.11
CA ARG A 131 -3.00 12.42 7.99
C ARG A 131 -1.81 13.20 8.54
N THR A 132 -1.69 14.48 8.19
CA THR A 132 -0.61 15.35 8.66
C THR A 132 -0.70 15.56 10.17
N GLU A 133 -1.88 15.85 10.68
CA GLU A 133 -2.12 16.06 12.10
C GLU A 133 -1.89 14.80 12.95
N TRP A 134 -2.12 13.61 12.38
CA TRP A 134 -1.75 12.35 13.03
C TRP A 134 -0.24 12.28 13.30
N TRP A 135 0.59 12.59 12.30
CA TRP A 135 2.05 12.64 12.48
C TRP A 135 2.47 13.70 13.48
N ASN A 136 1.87 14.88 13.40
CA ASN A 136 2.14 15.98 14.32
C ASN A 136 1.79 15.58 15.77
N MET A 137 0.67 14.90 15.97
CA MET A 137 0.26 14.39 17.28
C MET A 137 1.30 13.41 17.85
N LEU A 138 1.72 12.43 17.05
CA LEU A 138 2.73 11.46 17.49
C LEU A 138 4.04 12.14 17.85
N GLN A 139 4.47 13.13 17.09
CA GLN A 139 5.68 13.90 17.36
C GLN A 139 5.55 14.71 18.66
N ARG A 140 4.43 15.38 18.88
CA ARG A 140 4.15 16.10 20.13
C ARG A 140 4.23 15.22 21.35
N VAL A 141 3.58 14.05 21.30
CA VAL A 141 3.66 13.06 22.38
C VAL A 141 5.09 12.57 22.57
N GLY A 142 5.80 12.26 21.50
CA GLY A 142 7.21 11.83 21.56
C GLY A 142 8.17 12.86 22.14
N THR A 143 7.81 14.14 22.08
CA THR A 143 8.60 15.26 22.66
C THR A 143 8.10 15.66 24.06
N GLY A 144 7.12 14.95 24.64
CA GLY A 144 6.70 15.10 26.03
C GLY A 144 5.40 15.89 26.25
N GLU A 145 4.64 16.19 25.19
CA GLU A 145 3.30 16.76 25.37
C GLU A 145 2.36 15.71 26.01
N ASP A 146 1.43 16.18 26.83
CA ASP A 146 0.38 15.34 27.40
C ASP A 146 -0.46 14.66 26.30
N VAL A 147 -0.64 13.35 26.40
CA VAL A 147 -1.32 12.55 25.38
C VAL A 147 -2.75 13.02 25.14
N THR A 148 -3.49 13.36 26.19
CA THR A 148 -4.88 13.81 26.08
C THR A 148 -4.97 15.14 25.31
N THR A 149 -4.05 16.04 25.61
CA THR A 149 -3.96 17.34 24.93
C THR A 149 -3.58 17.16 23.46
N ALA A 150 -2.58 16.35 23.14
CA ALA A 150 -2.15 16.08 21.79
C ALA A 150 -3.25 15.43 20.94
N VAL A 151 -3.95 14.44 21.49
CA VAL A 151 -5.09 13.77 20.84
C VAL A 151 -6.24 14.74 20.60
N LYS A 152 -6.57 15.58 21.61
CA LYS A 152 -7.63 16.58 21.45
C LYS A 152 -7.32 17.54 20.30
N THR A 153 -6.10 18.05 20.25
CA THR A 153 -5.66 18.96 19.17
C THR A 153 -5.77 18.28 17.80
N PHE A 154 -5.34 17.01 17.70
CA PHE A 154 -5.50 16.21 16.47
C PHE A 154 -6.98 16.13 16.05
N CYS A 155 -7.86 15.75 16.96
CA CYS A 155 -9.30 15.61 16.66
C CYS A 155 -9.92 16.95 16.22
N ASP A 156 -9.61 18.03 16.92
CA ASP A 156 -10.15 19.36 16.61
C ASP A 156 -9.75 19.78 15.18
N ASN A 157 -8.46 19.64 14.83
CA ASN A 157 -7.94 20.03 13.52
C ASN A 157 -8.48 19.13 12.38
N ALA A 158 -8.52 17.82 12.60
CA ALA A 158 -9.05 16.87 11.63
C ALA A 158 -10.55 17.11 11.35
N ASN A 159 -11.34 17.31 12.40
CA ASN A 159 -12.77 17.58 12.27
C ASN A 159 -13.04 18.94 11.59
N ALA A 160 -12.25 19.96 11.89
CA ALA A 160 -12.37 21.26 11.23
C ALA A 160 -12.06 21.16 9.73
N ALA A 161 -11.04 20.41 9.35
CA ALA A 161 -10.71 20.17 7.95
C ALA A 161 -11.81 19.37 7.21
N ALA A 162 -12.34 18.33 7.84
CA ALA A 162 -13.44 17.56 7.27
C ALA A 162 -14.70 18.42 7.06
N ALA A 163 -15.02 19.29 8.01
CA ALA A 163 -16.16 20.19 7.90
C ALA A 163 -15.99 21.28 6.80
N ALA A 164 -14.75 21.63 6.49
CA ALA A 164 -14.45 22.61 5.44
C ALA A 164 -14.52 22.04 4.02
N GLU A 165 -14.42 20.72 3.87
CA GLU A 165 -14.46 20.00 2.59
C GLU A 165 -15.80 19.28 2.33
N ALA A 166 -16.71 19.27 3.32
CA ALA A 166 -18.04 18.67 3.22
C ALA A 166 -19.04 19.64 2.56
#